data_a043357047e0e6cb79de4cbed8daac2a
#
_entry.id   a043357047e0e6cb79de4cbed8daac2a
#
_cell.length_a   1.000
_cell.length_b   1.000
_cell.length_c   1.000
_cell.angle_alpha   90.00
_cell.angle_beta   90.00
_cell.angle_gamma   90.00
#
_symmetry.space_group_name_H-M   'P 1'
#
loop_
_entity.id
_entity.type
_entity.pdbx_description
1 polymer ?
#
loop_
_entity_poly.entity_id
_entity_poly.type
_entity_poly.pdbx_seq_one_letter_code
_entity_poly.pdbx_strand_id
1 'polypeptide(L)'
;MSEIKVDKISPQSGTALAVGDSGDTITIPSGATITNSGTANGFGGGLVLQVVQNNVNTLSSQSITEDVVTNIDNLDCVITPASTSSKILVQVHWFGETNDPQNMVFGIKRGSTEVGSSPQVGVQNFGITSGTESNIGSADHGSTPGIAFYQFIDAPATTSATTYYATFRDGYAATTLYNNRTIVHGTSGGYETGVSSITLTELSAATIQTNGA
;
A
#
# COMPACT_ATOMS: atom_id res chain seq x y z
N MET A 1 -37.09 36.72 -8.62
CA MET A 1 -36.48 35.45 -8.29
C MET A 1 -37.61 34.46 -8.03
N SER A 2 -37.63 33.33 -8.72
CA SER A 2 -38.68 32.30 -8.51
C SER A 2 -38.17 31.28 -7.50
N GLU A 3 -38.98 30.94 -6.53
CA GLU A 3 -38.67 29.98 -5.47
C GLU A 3 -39.73 28.88 -5.46
N ILE A 4 -39.27 27.61 -5.34
CA ILE A 4 -40.18 26.45 -5.14
C ILE A 4 -39.98 25.99 -3.72
N LYS A 5 -41.05 26.03 -2.90
CA LYS A 5 -41.06 25.55 -1.52
C LYS A 5 -41.92 24.29 -1.44
N VAL A 6 -41.25 23.13 -1.26
CA VAL A 6 -41.89 21.82 -1.19
C VAL A 6 -41.17 20.93 -0.21
N ASP A 7 -41.90 20.06 0.49
CA ASP A 7 -41.33 19.09 1.44
C ASP A 7 -40.69 17.90 0.72
N LYS A 8 -41.14 17.59 -0.50
CA LYS A 8 -40.66 16.47 -1.29
C LYS A 8 -40.76 16.74 -2.80
N ILE A 9 -39.74 16.38 -3.52
CA ILE A 9 -39.75 16.33 -4.99
C ILE A 9 -39.59 14.87 -5.42
N SER A 10 -40.51 14.38 -6.24
CA SER A 10 -40.51 13.02 -6.78
C SER A 10 -40.79 13.07 -8.28
N PRO A 11 -40.23 12.14 -9.09
CA PRO A 11 -40.63 12.06 -10.49
C PRO A 11 -42.10 11.74 -10.63
N GLN A 12 -42.76 12.38 -11.60
CA GLN A 12 -44.17 12.16 -11.90
C GLN A 12 -44.42 10.74 -12.41
N SER A 13 -43.47 10.21 -13.17
CA SER A 13 -43.48 8.86 -13.71
C SER A 13 -42.05 8.32 -13.80
N GLY A 14 -41.88 7.02 -13.71
CA GLY A 14 -40.54 6.40 -13.71
C GLY A 14 -39.80 6.57 -12.39
N THR A 15 -38.49 6.35 -12.42
CA THR A 15 -37.60 6.32 -11.23
C THR A 15 -36.53 7.40 -11.22
N ALA A 16 -36.46 8.24 -12.25
CA ALA A 16 -35.44 9.28 -12.39
C ALA A 16 -36.02 10.69 -12.23
N LEU A 17 -35.39 11.51 -11.43
CA LEU A 17 -35.63 12.97 -11.35
C LEU A 17 -34.38 13.65 -11.91
N ALA A 18 -34.51 14.37 -13.02
CA ALA A 18 -33.46 15.22 -13.54
C ALA A 18 -33.59 16.62 -12.93
N VAL A 19 -32.48 17.17 -12.46
CA VAL A 19 -32.40 18.53 -11.93
C VAL A 19 -31.30 19.29 -12.67
N GLY A 20 -31.66 20.27 -13.47
CA GLY A 20 -30.77 21.04 -14.33
C GLY A 20 -30.45 20.34 -15.66
N ASP A 21 -29.90 21.13 -16.59
CA ASP A 21 -29.43 20.72 -17.93
C ASP A 21 -27.91 20.78 -18.00
N SER A 22 -27.34 20.32 -19.12
CA SER A 22 -25.90 20.36 -19.35
C SER A 22 -25.35 21.80 -19.25
N GLY A 23 -24.43 22.03 -18.31
CA GLY A 23 -23.81 23.32 -18.01
C GLY A 23 -24.44 24.05 -16.81
N ASP A 24 -25.56 23.55 -16.27
CA ASP A 24 -26.16 24.12 -15.08
C ASP A 24 -25.36 23.81 -13.82
N THR A 25 -25.44 24.72 -12.85
CA THR A 25 -24.81 24.54 -11.53
C THR A 25 -25.87 24.39 -10.46
N ILE A 26 -25.81 23.31 -9.70
CA ILE A 26 -26.61 23.11 -8.49
C ILE A 26 -25.77 23.55 -7.29
N THR A 27 -26.17 24.65 -6.65
CA THR A 27 -25.47 25.18 -5.48
C THR A 27 -26.16 24.72 -4.19
N ILE A 28 -25.39 24.04 -3.34
CA ILE A 28 -25.80 23.74 -1.98
C ILE A 28 -25.21 24.81 -1.05
N PRO A 29 -26.03 25.67 -0.45
CA PRO A 29 -25.52 26.76 0.38
C PRO A 29 -24.84 26.27 1.66
N SER A 30 -23.99 27.10 2.23
CA SER A 30 -23.33 26.82 3.51
C SER A 30 -24.35 26.49 4.61
N GLY A 31 -24.12 25.44 5.36
CA GLY A 31 -25.01 24.94 6.41
C GLY A 31 -26.10 23.98 5.91
N ALA A 32 -26.30 23.83 4.60
CA ALA A 32 -27.19 22.80 4.07
C ALA A 32 -26.45 21.46 3.88
N THR A 33 -27.15 20.35 4.04
CA THR A 33 -26.60 18.99 3.92
C THR A 33 -27.32 18.22 2.84
N ILE A 34 -26.59 17.49 2.01
CA ILE A 34 -27.12 16.43 1.16
C ILE A 34 -26.89 15.09 1.86
N THR A 35 -27.95 14.41 2.23
CA THR A 35 -27.88 13.03 2.73
C THR A 35 -28.19 12.08 1.59
N ASN A 36 -27.21 11.29 1.17
CA ASN A 36 -27.41 10.21 0.21
C ASN A 36 -27.48 8.88 0.95
N SER A 37 -28.67 8.24 0.95
CA SER A 37 -28.87 6.90 1.53
C SER A 37 -28.79 5.79 0.48
N GLY A 38 -28.56 6.14 -0.78
CA GLY A 38 -28.40 5.21 -1.90
C GLY A 38 -26.98 5.19 -2.46
N THR A 39 -26.82 4.65 -3.64
CA THR A 39 -25.53 4.67 -4.37
C THR A 39 -25.30 6.05 -4.98
N ALA A 40 -24.21 6.70 -4.62
CA ALA A 40 -23.79 7.98 -5.22
C ALA A 40 -22.99 7.73 -6.49
N ASN A 41 -23.61 7.93 -7.65
CA ASN A 41 -22.90 7.92 -8.92
C ASN A 41 -22.62 9.36 -9.34
N GLY A 42 -21.34 9.72 -9.58
CA GLY A 42 -20.94 11.03 -10.10
C GLY A 42 -20.89 12.17 -9.06
N PHE A 43 -21.22 11.96 -7.81
CA PHE A 43 -20.91 12.88 -6.73
C PHE A 43 -19.43 12.78 -6.41
N GLY A 44 -18.60 13.47 -7.18
CA GLY A 44 -17.18 13.57 -7.00
C GLY A 44 -16.60 12.35 -6.29
N GLY A 45 -16.58 11.21 -6.98
CA GLY A 45 -16.11 9.97 -6.38
C GLY A 45 -14.78 10.27 -5.72
N GLY A 46 -14.68 10.09 -4.40
CA GLY A 46 -13.47 10.38 -3.66
C GLY A 46 -12.31 9.72 -4.39
N LEU A 47 -11.17 10.41 -4.45
CA LEU A 47 -9.95 9.84 -5.03
C LEU A 47 -9.60 8.50 -4.37
N VAL A 48 -9.82 8.40 -3.07
CA VAL A 48 -9.65 7.19 -2.26
C VAL A 48 -10.99 6.47 -2.13
N LEU A 49 -11.06 5.23 -2.63
CA LEU A 49 -12.26 4.39 -2.58
C LEU A 49 -12.28 3.49 -1.35
N GLN A 50 -11.13 2.93 -0.97
CA GLN A 50 -10.96 2.17 0.26
C GLN A 50 -9.50 2.17 0.70
N VAL A 51 -9.27 1.90 1.98
CA VAL A 51 -7.95 1.67 2.56
C VAL A 51 -8.00 0.39 3.37
N VAL A 52 -7.04 -0.49 3.14
CA VAL A 52 -6.84 -1.72 3.90
C VAL A 52 -5.41 -1.73 4.42
N GLN A 53 -5.21 -2.08 5.67
CA GLN A 53 -3.89 -2.13 6.28
C GLN A 53 -3.72 -3.40 7.10
N ASN A 54 -2.54 -4.00 7.01
CA ASN A 54 -2.06 -5.01 7.92
C ASN A 54 -0.87 -4.45 8.71
N ASN A 55 -1.00 -4.45 10.04
CA ASN A 55 0.07 -4.10 10.98
C ASN A 55 0.62 -5.39 11.62
N VAL A 56 1.91 -5.61 11.47
CA VAL A 56 2.60 -6.79 11.97
C VAL A 56 3.47 -6.38 13.16
N ASN A 57 3.10 -6.82 14.35
CA ASN A 57 3.85 -6.59 15.60
C ASN A 57 4.48 -7.87 16.16
N THR A 58 4.33 -8.99 15.47
CA THR A 58 4.95 -10.25 15.86
C THR A 58 6.44 -10.20 15.57
N LEU A 59 7.23 -10.51 16.58
CA LEU A 59 8.67 -10.63 16.47
C LEU A 59 8.99 -11.99 15.84
N SER A 60 9.66 -12.00 14.70
CA SER A 60 9.98 -13.23 13.98
C SER A 60 11.36 -13.19 13.33
N SER A 61 11.76 -14.32 12.79
CA SER A 61 12.91 -14.44 11.90
C SER A 61 12.60 -15.45 10.82
N GLN A 62 13.09 -15.21 9.63
CA GLN A 62 12.96 -16.11 8.49
C GLN A 62 14.28 -16.26 7.74
N SER A 63 14.54 -17.47 7.24
CA SER A 63 15.71 -17.72 6.39
C SER A 63 15.46 -17.22 4.98
N ILE A 64 16.45 -16.54 4.43
CA ILE A 64 16.45 -16.02 3.06
C ILE A 64 17.49 -16.81 2.27
N THR A 65 17.11 -17.31 1.12
CA THR A 65 18.02 -17.94 0.17
C THR A 65 18.62 -16.86 -0.72
N GLU A 66 19.94 -16.93 -0.95
CA GLU A 66 20.64 -16.05 -1.86
C GLU A 66 19.94 -15.98 -3.22
N ASP A 67 19.83 -14.78 -3.76
CA ASP A 67 19.23 -14.48 -5.06
C ASP A 67 17.75 -14.85 -5.24
N VAL A 68 17.04 -15.21 -4.16
CA VAL A 68 15.62 -15.57 -4.21
C VAL A 68 14.76 -14.43 -3.65
N VAL A 69 13.83 -13.92 -4.47
CA VAL A 69 12.81 -12.97 -3.99
C VAL A 69 11.82 -13.69 -3.11
N THR A 70 11.90 -13.42 -1.82
CA THR A 70 11.14 -14.09 -0.75
C THR A 70 10.10 -13.14 -0.17
N ASN A 71 8.87 -13.62 0.04
CA ASN A 71 7.86 -12.85 0.76
C ASN A 71 8.27 -12.70 2.22
N ILE A 72 8.16 -11.48 2.76
CA ILE A 72 8.38 -11.24 4.19
C ILE A 72 7.19 -11.83 4.95
N ASP A 73 7.48 -12.66 5.95
CA ASP A 73 6.46 -13.38 6.71
C ASP A 73 5.43 -12.44 7.34
N ASN A 74 4.16 -12.73 7.10
CA ASN A 74 2.99 -12.00 7.59
C ASN A 74 2.88 -10.54 7.10
N LEU A 75 3.78 -10.05 6.26
CA LEU A 75 3.75 -8.69 5.73
C LEU A 75 3.07 -8.67 4.35
N ASP A 76 1.82 -9.08 4.36
CA ASP A 76 0.93 -9.10 3.19
C ASP A 76 -0.42 -8.47 3.51
N CYS A 77 -1.14 -8.06 2.48
CA CYS A 77 -2.47 -7.47 2.62
C CYS A 77 -3.34 -7.81 1.41
N VAL A 78 -4.63 -8.01 1.65
CA VAL A 78 -5.61 -8.36 0.60
C VAL A 78 -6.55 -7.19 0.37
N ILE A 79 -6.79 -6.86 -0.89
CA ILE A 79 -7.78 -5.86 -1.31
C ILE A 79 -8.67 -6.44 -2.41
N THR A 80 -9.94 -6.05 -2.42
CA THR A 80 -10.87 -6.36 -3.52
C THR A 80 -11.22 -5.05 -4.23
N PRO A 81 -10.60 -4.74 -5.38
CA PRO A 81 -10.85 -3.47 -6.06
C PRO A 81 -12.29 -3.33 -6.53
N ALA A 82 -12.85 -2.14 -6.40
CA ALA A 82 -14.21 -1.82 -6.82
C ALA A 82 -14.37 -1.75 -8.36
N SER A 83 -13.27 -1.53 -9.08
CA SER A 83 -13.25 -1.43 -10.54
C SER A 83 -11.97 -2.02 -11.14
N THR A 84 -12.08 -2.59 -12.35
CA THR A 84 -10.91 -3.03 -13.13
C THR A 84 -10.01 -1.87 -13.57
N SER A 85 -10.50 -0.63 -13.52
CA SER A 85 -9.71 0.58 -13.81
C SER A 85 -9.04 1.17 -12.58
N SER A 86 -9.38 0.72 -11.36
CA SER A 86 -8.79 1.21 -10.12
C SER A 86 -7.28 1.03 -10.08
N LYS A 87 -6.62 1.93 -9.38
CA LYS A 87 -5.19 1.86 -9.06
C LYS A 87 -5.03 1.57 -7.57
N ILE A 88 -4.01 0.81 -7.23
CA ILE A 88 -3.70 0.48 -5.84
C ILE A 88 -2.37 1.11 -5.48
N LEU A 89 -2.39 2.09 -4.58
CA LEU A 89 -1.17 2.56 -3.92
C LEU A 89 -0.82 1.55 -2.84
N VAL A 90 0.29 0.86 -3.03
CA VAL A 90 0.88 -0.06 -2.07
C VAL A 90 1.98 0.68 -1.33
N GLN A 91 1.88 0.76 -0.02
CA GLN A 91 2.89 1.37 0.86
C GLN A 91 3.35 0.33 1.87
N VAL A 92 4.66 0.17 2.01
CA VAL A 92 5.27 -0.77 2.93
C VAL A 92 6.21 -0.02 3.87
N HIS A 93 6.09 -0.31 5.14
CA HIS A 93 7.06 0.02 6.17
C HIS A 93 7.54 -1.29 6.79
N TRP A 94 8.82 -1.55 6.67
CA TRP A 94 9.47 -2.67 7.35
C TRP A 94 10.44 -2.14 8.39
N PHE A 95 10.46 -2.78 9.56
CA PHE A 95 11.43 -2.59 10.65
C PHE A 95 12.05 -3.94 11.00
N GLY A 96 13.36 -3.96 11.14
CA GLY A 96 14.05 -5.19 11.50
C GLY A 96 15.55 -5.12 11.30
N GLU A 97 16.17 -6.29 11.25
CA GLU A 97 17.62 -6.39 11.04
C GLU A 97 17.92 -7.63 10.19
N THR A 98 19.07 -7.66 9.54
CA THR A 98 19.59 -8.86 8.88
C THR A 98 21.03 -9.10 9.34
N ASN A 99 21.45 -10.35 9.43
CA ASN A 99 22.83 -10.68 9.81
C ASN A 99 23.84 -10.46 8.67
N ASP A 100 23.37 -10.17 7.45
CA ASP A 100 24.19 -9.76 6.32
C ASP A 100 23.43 -8.67 5.53
N PRO A 101 23.72 -7.37 5.74
CA PRO A 101 23.00 -6.28 5.10
C PRO A 101 23.51 -5.96 3.67
N GLN A 102 24.37 -6.80 3.10
CA GLN A 102 24.93 -6.55 1.80
C GLN A 102 23.95 -6.90 0.69
N ASN A 103 23.84 -6.02 -0.31
CA ASN A 103 23.01 -6.23 -1.50
C ASN A 103 21.54 -6.55 -1.25
N MET A 104 21.00 -6.13 -0.10
CA MET A 104 19.59 -6.32 0.22
C MET A 104 18.69 -5.39 -0.59
N VAL A 105 17.58 -5.93 -1.07
CA VAL A 105 16.59 -5.20 -1.84
C VAL A 105 15.19 -5.58 -1.39
N PHE A 106 14.34 -4.56 -1.27
CA PHE A 106 12.92 -4.71 -0.95
C PHE A 106 12.07 -4.46 -2.19
N GLY A 107 10.98 -5.20 -2.29
CA GLY A 107 10.04 -5.12 -3.41
C GLY A 107 8.60 -5.45 -3.01
N ILE A 108 7.76 -5.55 -4.02
CA ILE A 108 6.34 -5.90 -3.87
C ILE A 108 6.00 -6.98 -4.89
N LYS A 109 5.24 -8.00 -4.45
CA LYS A 109 4.55 -8.94 -5.33
C LYS A 109 3.03 -8.72 -5.27
N ARG A 110 2.38 -8.81 -6.41
CA ARG A 110 0.94 -9.04 -6.54
C ARG A 110 0.73 -10.51 -6.87
N GLY A 111 0.21 -11.28 -5.93
CA GLY A 111 0.20 -12.74 -6.03
C GLY A 111 1.61 -13.28 -6.20
N SER A 112 1.92 -13.89 -7.34
CA SER A 112 3.25 -14.40 -7.67
C SER A 112 4.09 -13.46 -8.54
N THR A 113 3.53 -12.34 -8.99
CA THR A 113 4.18 -11.41 -9.94
C THR A 113 4.81 -10.24 -9.21
N GLU A 114 6.10 -9.99 -9.42
CA GLU A 114 6.75 -8.77 -8.95
C GLU A 114 6.20 -7.54 -9.69
N VAL A 115 5.93 -6.48 -8.93
CA VAL A 115 5.40 -5.22 -9.45
C VAL A 115 6.26 -4.05 -8.98
N GLY A 116 6.45 -3.06 -9.84
CA GLY A 116 7.21 -1.85 -9.53
C GLY A 116 8.72 -2.02 -9.43
N SER A 117 9.23 -3.23 -9.60
CA SER A 117 10.66 -3.49 -9.56
C SER A 117 11.36 -2.92 -10.80
N SER A 118 12.59 -2.44 -10.63
CA SER A 118 13.47 -2.13 -11.75
C SER A 118 13.72 -3.39 -12.61
N PRO A 119 13.94 -3.27 -13.91
CA PRO A 119 14.33 -4.41 -14.72
C PRO A 119 15.67 -4.97 -14.22
N GLN A 120 15.78 -6.29 -14.18
CA GLN A 120 17.06 -6.94 -13.88
C GLN A 120 18.03 -6.71 -15.03
N VAL A 121 19.22 -6.21 -14.72
CA VAL A 121 20.31 -6.04 -15.67
C VAL A 121 21.49 -6.91 -15.22
N GLY A 122 21.77 -7.96 -15.97
CA GLY A 122 22.85 -8.90 -15.63
C GLY A 122 22.58 -9.64 -14.31
N VAL A 123 23.57 -9.62 -13.42
CA VAL A 123 23.51 -10.26 -12.08
C VAL A 123 23.12 -9.29 -10.96
N GLN A 124 22.67 -8.09 -11.29
CA GLN A 124 22.32 -7.08 -10.29
C GLN A 124 21.05 -7.47 -9.53
N ASN A 125 21.03 -7.15 -8.25
CA ASN A 125 19.82 -7.20 -7.46
C ASN A 125 18.84 -6.13 -7.93
N PHE A 126 17.58 -6.48 -7.98
CA PHE A 126 16.52 -5.61 -8.44
C PHE A 126 15.35 -5.64 -7.47
N GLY A 127 14.66 -4.51 -7.39
CA GLY A 127 13.51 -4.29 -6.53
C GLY A 127 13.09 -2.82 -6.58
N ILE A 128 12.41 -2.36 -5.56
CA ILE A 128 11.95 -0.97 -5.45
C ILE A 128 12.95 -0.11 -4.69
N THR A 129 13.52 -0.65 -3.62
CA THR A 129 14.49 0.05 -2.77
C THR A 129 15.43 -0.92 -2.07
N SER A 130 16.55 -0.42 -1.56
CA SER A 130 17.36 -1.11 -0.57
C SER A 130 16.99 -0.62 0.82
N GLY A 131 17.20 -1.45 1.84
CA GLY A 131 17.06 -1.03 3.23
C GLY A 131 18.24 -0.16 3.68
N THR A 132 18.01 0.62 4.73
CA THR A 132 19.08 1.29 5.47
C THR A 132 19.23 0.59 6.80
N GLU A 133 20.39 0.00 7.04
CA GLU A 133 20.81 -0.41 8.37
C GLU A 133 21.79 0.61 8.91
N SER A 134 21.63 0.97 10.17
CA SER A 134 22.55 1.84 10.86
C SER A 134 23.73 1.01 11.35
N ASN A 135 24.67 0.70 10.47
CA ASN A 135 25.91 0.03 10.88
C ASN A 135 26.82 1.05 11.58
N ILE A 136 26.66 1.16 12.88
CA ILE A 136 27.47 2.06 13.72
C ILE A 136 28.74 1.34 14.20
N GLY A 137 29.49 0.76 13.25
CA GLY A 137 30.77 0.14 13.55
C GLY A 137 30.69 -1.26 14.16
N SER A 138 31.85 -1.91 14.27
CA SER A 138 31.97 -3.33 14.63
C SER A 138 31.68 -3.69 16.10
N ALA A 139 31.25 -2.74 16.92
CA ALA A 139 31.07 -2.98 18.35
C ALA A 139 29.63 -3.31 18.77
N ASP A 140 28.63 -3.10 17.90
CA ASP A 140 27.23 -3.29 18.23
C ASP A 140 26.54 -4.25 17.25
N HIS A 141 27.17 -5.38 17.00
CA HIS A 141 26.61 -6.41 16.13
C HIS A 141 25.35 -6.99 16.74
N GLY A 142 24.22 -6.85 16.03
CA GLY A 142 22.95 -7.46 16.40
C GLY A 142 21.99 -6.53 17.16
N SER A 143 22.26 -5.24 17.21
CA SER A 143 21.36 -4.20 17.74
C SER A 143 21.42 -2.93 16.87
N THR A 144 21.36 -3.13 15.57
CA THR A 144 21.41 -2.07 14.56
C THR A 144 20.22 -2.16 13.61
N PRO A 145 18.98 -1.92 14.13
CA PRO A 145 17.79 -2.10 13.32
C PRO A 145 17.79 -1.17 12.12
N GLY A 146 17.34 -1.70 11.01
CA GLY A 146 17.10 -0.97 9.78
C GLY A 146 15.62 -0.71 9.56
N ILE A 147 15.36 0.16 8.62
CA ILE A 147 14.03 0.42 8.11
C ILE A 147 14.03 0.40 6.59
N ALA A 148 12.94 -0.07 6.00
CA ALA A 148 12.64 0.16 4.60
C ALA A 148 11.24 0.73 4.48
N PHE A 149 11.14 1.92 3.89
CA PHE A 149 9.87 2.53 3.52
C PHE A 149 9.84 2.71 2.01
N TYR A 150 8.84 2.13 1.36
CA TYR A 150 8.70 2.20 -0.08
C TYR A 150 7.25 2.10 -0.51
N GLN A 151 7.00 2.51 -1.74
CA GLN A 151 5.66 2.52 -2.30
C GLN A 151 5.68 2.31 -3.81
N PHE A 152 4.56 1.83 -4.34
CA PHE A 152 4.32 1.69 -5.76
C PHE A 152 2.82 1.82 -6.06
N ILE A 153 2.46 2.40 -7.20
CA ILE A 153 1.08 2.42 -7.69
C ILE A 153 0.93 1.34 -8.74
N ASP A 154 0.14 0.33 -8.42
CA ASP A 154 -0.17 -0.78 -9.31
C ASP A 154 -1.53 -0.62 -9.99
N ALA A 155 -1.68 -1.30 -11.12
CA ALA A 155 -2.91 -1.41 -11.91
C ALA A 155 -3.31 -2.89 -12.04
N PRO A 156 -4.00 -3.47 -11.06
CA PRO A 156 -4.26 -4.90 -11.03
C PRO A 156 -5.26 -5.36 -12.11
N ALA A 157 -6.04 -4.45 -12.67
CA ALA A 157 -7.03 -4.69 -13.72
C ALA A 157 -8.05 -5.81 -13.38
N THR A 158 -8.44 -5.92 -12.12
CA THR A 158 -9.37 -6.94 -11.62
C THR A 158 -10.27 -6.37 -10.53
N THR A 159 -11.42 -7.02 -10.33
CA THR A 159 -12.32 -6.82 -9.18
C THR A 159 -12.33 -8.02 -8.24
N SER A 160 -11.43 -8.97 -8.45
CA SER A 160 -11.25 -10.12 -7.55
C SER A 160 -10.31 -9.77 -6.39
N ALA A 161 -10.46 -10.47 -5.28
CA ALA A 161 -9.55 -10.35 -4.14
C ALA A 161 -8.10 -10.58 -4.59
N THR A 162 -7.23 -9.64 -4.28
CA THR A 162 -5.84 -9.57 -4.74
C THR A 162 -4.93 -9.36 -3.54
N THR A 163 -3.96 -10.26 -3.36
CA THR A 163 -2.99 -10.18 -2.27
C THR A 163 -1.72 -9.50 -2.77
N TYR A 164 -1.24 -8.54 -1.98
CA TYR A 164 0.07 -7.92 -2.13
C TYR A 164 0.97 -8.36 -1.00
N TYR A 165 2.21 -8.69 -1.32
CA TYR A 165 3.25 -9.12 -0.40
C TYR A 165 4.40 -8.13 -0.43
N ALA A 166 4.90 -7.73 0.73
CA ALA A 166 6.24 -7.17 0.82
C ALA A 166 7.27 -8.27 0.59
N THR A 167 8.34 -7.97 -0.14
CA THR A 167 9.37 -8.94 -0.47
C THR A 167 10.74 -8.45 -0.12
N PHE A 168 11.63 -9.41 0.14
CA PHE A 168 13.04 -9.21 0.40
C PHE A 168 13.86 -10.14 -0.48
N ARG A 169 15.01 -9.66 -0.93
CA ARG A 169 16.04 -10.43 -1.63
C ARG A 169 17.41 -9.99 -1.13
N ASP A 170 18.27 -10.95 -0.87
CA ASP A 170 19.69 -10.76 -0.67
C ASP A 170 20.44 -11.35 -1.87
N GLY A 171 21.37 -10.63 -2.43
CA GLY A 171 22.11 -11.06 -3.59
C GLY A 171 23.59 -11.32 -3.29
N TYR A 172 23.96 -11.46 -2.04
CA TYR A 172 25.32 -11.74 -1.63
C TYR A 172 25.49 -13.11 -1.00
N ALA A 173 24.58 -13.48 -0.09
CA ALA A 173 24.62 -14.75 0.61
C ALA A 173 23.23 -15.13 1.15
N ALA A 174 23.07 -16.40 1.52
CA ALA A 174 21.94 -16.81 2.33
C ALA A 174 22.01 -16.13 3.71
N THR A 175 20.90 -15.50 4.12
CA THR A 175 20.87 -14.67 5.31
C THR A 175 19.63 -14.99 6.17
N THR A 176 19.53 -14.37 7.34
CA THR A 176 18.32 -14.39 8.17
C THR A 176 17.77 -12.98 8.29
N LEU A 177 16.51 -12.82 7.94
CA LEU A 177 15.77 -11.58 8.12
C LEU A 177 15.03 -11.63 9.47
N TYR A 178 15.31 -10.68 10.34
CA TYR A 178 14.65 -10.53 11.65
C TYR A 178 13.60 -9.42 11.53
N ASN A 179 12.35 -9.79 11.68
CA ASN A 179 11.23 -8.89 11.52
C ASN A 179 10.77 -8.33 12.87
N ASN A 180 10.58 -7.01 12.93
CA ASN A 180 10.11 -6.25 14.08
C ASN A 180 11.03 -6.31 15.30
N ARG A 181 12.28 -6.75 15.13
CA ARG A 181 13.28 -6.86 16.18
C ARG A 181 14.69 -6.79 15.63
N THR A 182 15.65 -6.61 16.52
CA THR A 182 17.09 -6.78 16.26
C THR A 182 17.49 -8.25 16.31
N ILE A 183 18.69 -8.59 15.81
CA ILE A 183 19.27 -9.94 15.86
C ILE A 183 19.35 -10.42 17.30
N VAL A 184 20.06 -9.65 18.13
CA VAL A 184 20.09 -9.89 19.56
C VAL A 184 18.78 -9.39 20.14
N HIS A 185 18.05 -10.27 20.78
CA HIS A 185 16.75 -9.96 21.37
C HIS A 185 16.63 -10.67 22.72
N GLY A 186 16.29 -9.92 23.76
CA GLY A 186 16.17 -10.47 25.10
C GLY A 186 15.47 -9.51 26.05
N THR A 187 15.20 -9.98 27.27
CA THR A 187 14.52 -9.22 28.31
C THR A 187 15.46 -8.34 29.14
N SER A 188 16.76 -8.42 28.89
CA SER A 188 17.79 -7.64 29.59
C SER A 188 18.67 -6.99 28.54
N GLY A 189 18.49 -5.69 28.32
CA GLY A 189 19.23 -4.91 27.35
C GLY A 189 18.33 -3.87 26.69
N GLY A 190 18.88 -2.91 26.00
CA GLY A 190 18.17 -1.85 25.28
C GLY A 190 17.87 -2.21 23.82
N TYR A 191 17.50 -3.47 23.54
CA TYR A 191 17.25 -3.93 22.17
C TYR A 191 15.94 -3.38 21.62
N GLU A 192 15.99 -2.97 20.37
CA GLU A 192 14.88 -2.32 19.72
C GLU A 192 13.88 -3.33 19.15
N THR A 193 12.61 -2.96 19.28
CA THR A 193 11.50 -3.64 18.62
C THR A 193 10.63 -2.60 17.92
N GLY A 194 10.02 -3.01 16.82
CA GLY A 194 9.18 -2.12 16.03
C GLY A 194 7.95 -2.83 15.47
N VAL A 195 7.29 -2.14 14.58
CA VAL A 195 6.10 -2.63 13.87
C VAL A 195 6.33 -2.45 12.38
N SER A 196 6.08 -3.49 11.61
CA SER A 196 6.02 -3.40 10.16
C SER A 196 4.57 -3.31 9.70
N SER A 197 4.34 -2.69 8.56
CA SER A 197 2.99 -2.57 7.99
C SER A 197 2.99 -2.58 6.48
N ILE A 198 1.89 -3.05 5.91
CA ILE A 198 1.55 -2.88 4.51
C ILE A 198 0.17 -2.25 4.40
N THR A 199 0.07 -1.14 3.67
CA THR A 199 -1.17 -0.39 3.45
C THR A 199 -1.50 -0.38 1.97
N LEU A 200 -2.73 -0.73 1.65
CA LEU A 200 -3.29 -0.70 0.31
C LEU A 200 -4.36 0.39 0.25
N THR A 201 -4.17 1.36 -0.61
CA THR A 201 -5.14 2.43 -0.86
C THR A 201 -5.67 2.31 -2.27
N GLU A 202 -6.96 2.01 -2.42
CA GLU A 202 -7.61 2.01 -3.72
C GLU A 202 -7.92 3.44 -4.16
N LEU A 203 -7.47 3.77 -5.35
CA LEU A 203 -7.62 5.07 -5.97
C LEU A 203 -8.48 4.95 -7.23
N SER A 204 -9.39 5.92 -7.41
CA SER A 204 -10.18 6.04 -8.63
C SER A 204 -9.29 6.36 -9.82
N ALA A 205 -9.49 5.67 -10.94
CA ALA A 205 -8.70 5.87 -12.17
C ALA A 205 -8.79 7.29 -12.76
N ALA A 206 -9.89 8.00 -12.48
CA ALA A 206 -10.15 9.33 -13.07
C ALA A 206 -9.15 10.41 -12.64
N THR A 207 -8.29 10.17 -11.65
CA THR A 207 -7.50 11.19 -10.98
C THR A 207 -6.00 10.90 -10.94
N ILE A 208 -5.54 9.76 -11.44
CA ILE A 208 -4.12 9.43 -11.43
C ILE A 208 -3.56 9.55 -12.83
N GLN A 209 -2.70 10.52 -13.02
CA GLN A 209 -1.84 10.60 -14.19
C GLN A 209 -0.46 10.05 -13.81
N THR A 210 -0.08 8.95 -14.42
CA THR A 210 1.29 8.44 -14.33
C THR A 210 2.08 9.07 -15.47
N ASN A 211 2.92 10.04 -15.15
CA ASN A 211 3.94 10.54 -16.06
C ASN A 211 5.16 9.62 -15.92
N GLY A 212 5.24 8.58 -16.72
CA GLY A 212 6.37 7.65 -16.78
C GLY A 212 6.80 7.48 -18.22
N ALA A 213 8.10 7.47 -18.41
CA ALA A 213 8.73 7.13 -19.70
C ALA A 213 8.58 5.65 -20.00
#